data_ea4507abc24d5b45cf67b499c6474528
#
_entry.id   ea4507abc24d5b45cf67b499c6474528
#
_cell.length_a   1.000
_cell.length_b   1.000
_cell.length_c   1.000
_cell.angle_alpha   90.00
_cell.angle_beta   90.00
_cell.angle_gamma   90.00
#
_symmetry.space_group_name_H-M   'P 1'
#
loop_
_entity.id
_entity.type
_entity.pdbx_description
1 polymer ?
#
loop_
_entity_poly.entity_id
_entity_poly.type
_entity_poly.pdbx_seq_one_letter_code
_entity_poly.pdbx_strand_id
1 'polypeptide(L)'
;MSEAAVAPTARETKQGVATAELRRTMVDRQLRPYDVTDVPLIDRFLDVPRELFLPQSQSDLAYSDLAVTVRGAGGARRSMLPPLVLARLLQGASPRPDEKVLDIGGAGYSAAVLSGLVREVVMVESDPDLLARAR
;
A
#
# COMPACT_ATOMS: atom_id res chain seq x y z
N MET A 1 -29.84 1.78 10.66
CA MET A 1 -29.02 2.42 11.70
C MET A 1 -27.91 3.21 11.00
N SER A 2 -27.93 4.51 11.13
CA SER A 2 -26.89 5.37 10.57
C SER A 2 -25.72 5.40 11.56
N GLU A 3 -24.61 4.79 11.23
CA GLU A 3 -23.36 4.91 11.98
C GLU A 3 -22.81 6.31 11.74
N ALA A 4 -22.91 7.16 12.76
CA ALA A 4 -22.34 8.50 12.69
C ALA A 4 -20.81 8.37 12.69
N ALA A 5 -20.16 8.74 11.60
CA ALA A 5 -18.70 8.84 11.51
C ALA A 5 -18.22 9.85 12.56
N VAL A 6 -17.48 9.39 13.56
CA VAL A 6 -16.84 10.25 14.56
C VAL A 6 -15.75 11.05 13.85
N ALA A 7 -15.81 12.37 13.97
CA ALA A 7 -14.76 13.23 13.39
C ALA A 7 -13.41 12.93 14.04
N PRO A 8 -12.31 12.89 13.24
CA PRO A 8 -10.98 12.58 13.75
C PRO A 8 -10.52 13.61 14.79
N THR A 9 -9.80 13.15 15.81
CA THR A 9 -9.22 14.04 16.83
C THR A 9 -8.08 14.88 16.24
N ALA A 10 -7.74 16.01 16.90
CA ALA A 10 -6.63 16.86 16.47
C ALA A 10 -5.27 16.10 16.42
N ARG A 11 -5.11 15.04 17.22
CA ARG A 11 -3.92 14.19 17.21
C ARG A 11 -3.89 13.28 15.98
N GLU A 12 -5.02 12.66 15.63
CA GLU A 12 -5.17 11.82 14.44
C GLU A 12 -4.98 12.64 13.16
N THR A 13 -5.48 13.88 13.14
CA THR A 13 -5.28 14.80 12.01
C THR A 13 -3.81 15.17 11.83
N LYS A 14 -3.08 15.45 12.92
CA LYS A 14 -1.64 15.75 12.88
C LYS A 14 -0.82 14.54 12.42
N GLN A 15 -1.15 13.35 12.89
CA GLN A 15 -0.49 12.11 12.48
C GLN A 15 -0.77 11.80 11.01
N GLY A 16 -1.99 12.00 10.55
CA GLY A 16 -2.36 11.85 9.13
C GLY A 16 -1.62 12.80 8.20
N VAL A 17 -1.40 14.04 8.61
CA VAL A 17 -0.58 15.01 7.85
C VAL A 17 0.87 14.56 7.79
N ALA A 18 1.45 14.15 8.92
CA ALA A 18 2.84 13.67 8.97
C ALA A 18 3.06 12.44 8.08
N THR A 19 2.14 11.48 8.07
CA THR A 19 2.24 10.30 7.21
C THR A 19 2.07 10.63 5.73
N ALA A 20 1.23 11.61 5.38
CA ALA A 20 1.09 12.08 4.00
C ALA A 20 2.38 12.76 3.49
N GLU A 21 3.08 13.51 4.35
CA GLU A 21 4.38 14.10 4.03
C GLU A 21 5.46 13.04 3.83
N LEU A 22 5.50 12.01 4.70
CA LEU A 22 6.41 10.87 4.55
C LEU A 22 6.15 10.11 3.25
N ARG A 23 4.89 9.91 2.90
CA ARG A 23 4.49 9.26 1.65
C ARG A 23 4.95 10.05 0.42
N ARG A 24 4.79 11.36 0.43
CA ARG A 24 5.30 12.25 -0.62
C ARG A 24 6.82 12.18 -0.72
N THR A 25 7.51 12.24 0.41
CA THR A 25 8.98 12.12 0.47
C THR A 25 9.45 10.78 -0.10
N MET A 26 8.76 9.68 0.21
CA MET A 26 9.03 8.37 -0.38
C MET A 26 8.94 8.43 -1.92
N VAL A 27 7.88 8.99 -2.48
CA VAL A 27 7.73 9.11 -3.93
C VAL A 27 8.85 9.97 -4.54
N ASP A 28 9.13 11.12 -3.94
CA ASP A 28 10.08 12.08 -4.50
C ASP A 28 11.54 11.63 -4.38
N ARG A 29 11.87 10.84 -3.36
CA ARG A 29 13.26 10.43 -3.07
C ARG A 29 13.57 8.98 -3.40
N GLN A 30 12.57 8.09 -3.41
CA GLN A 30 12.78 6.66 -3.62
C GLN A 30 12.24 6.17 -4.97
N LEU A 31 11.27 6.84 -5.59
CA LEU A 31 10.65 6.39 -6.83
C LEU A 31 11.10 7.21 -8.04
N ARG A 32 10.82 8.51 -8.04
CA ARG A 32 11.10 9.40 -9.18
C ARG A 32 12.58 9.40 -9.62
N PRO A 33 13.57 9.45 -8.71
CA PRO A 33 14.98 9.45 -9.11
C PRO A 33 15.47 8.12 -9.68
N TYR A 34 14.69 7.05 -9.51
CA TYR A 34 15.04 5.69 -9.91
C TYR A 34 14.15 5.13 -11.03
N ASP A 35 13.85 5.98 -12.01
CA ASP A 35 13.15 5.63 -13.26
C ASP A 35 11.70 5.13 -13.07
N VAL A 36 11.02 5.49 -12.00
CA VAL A 36 9.58 5.36 -11.92
C VAL A 36 8.94 6.60 -12.52
N THR A 37 8.42 6.47 -13.74
CA THR A 37 7.95 7.60 -14.57
C THR A 37 6.47 7.52 -14.94
N ASP A 38 5.82 6.39 -14.69
CA ASP A 38 4.40 6.20 -14.95
C ASP A 38 3.57 7.07 -13.98
N VAL A 39 2.94 8.13 -14.52
CA VAL A 39 2.22 9.12 -13.72
C VAL A 39 1.03 8.52 -12.99
N PRO A 40 0.13 7.74 -13.62
CA PRO A 40 -0.97 7.09 -12.91
C PRO A 40 -0.49 6.19 -11.76
N LEU A 41 0.60 5.46 -11.96
CA LEU A 41 1.20 4.63 -10.91
C LEU A 41 1.74 5.48 -9.75
N ILE A 42 2.45 6.56 -10.04
CA ILE A 42 2.96 7.49 -9.04
C ILE A 42 1.81 8.08 -8.21
N ASP A 43 0.71 8.47 -8.86
CA ASP A 43 -0.47 8.99 -8.18
C ASP A 43 -1.05 7.97 -7.20
N ARG A 44 -1.07 6.69 -7.57
CA ARG A 44 -1.49 5.61 -6.64
C ARG A 44 -0.57 5.49 -5.43
N PHE A 45 0.75 5.61 -5.60
CA PHE A 45 1.68 5.61 -4.47
C PHE A 45 1.52 6.84 -3.56
N LEU A 46 1.06 7.96 -4.09
CA LEU A 46 0.72 9.16 -3.31
C LEU A 46 -0.61 9.01 -2.56
N ASP A 47 -1.59 8.32 -3.15
CA ASP A 47 -2.95 8.20 -2.62
C ASP A 47 -3.08 7.08 -1.58
N VAL A 48 -2.44 5.93 -1.81
CA VAL A 48 -2.62 4.74 -0.97
C VAL A 48 -1.75 4.82 0.30
N PRO A 49 -2.36 4.89 1.49
CA PRO A 49 -1.62 4.98 2.76
C PRO A 49 -1.03 3.62 3.14
N ARG A 50 0.26 3.46 2.87
CA ARG A 50 1.00 2.20 3.06
C ARG A 50 1.01 1.74 4.52
N GLU A 51 1.00 2.66 5.48
CA GLU A 51 0.97 2.39 6.92
C GLU A 51 -0.27 1.60 7.36
N LEU A 52 -1.39 1.70 6.65
CA LEU A 52 -2.61 0.96 6.98
C LEU A 52 -2.50 -0.55 6.75
N PHE A 53 -1.54 -0.99 5.95
CA PHE A 53 -1.29 -2.40 5.65
C PHE A 53 -0.27 -3.05 6.60
N LEU A 54 0.24 -2.28 7.57
CA LEU A 54 1.19 -2.73 8.57
C LEU A 54 0.55 -2.80 9.95
N PRO A 55 1.04 -3.69 10.83
CA PRO A 55 0.71 -3.59 12.25
C PRO A 55 1.13 -2.24 12.82
N GLN A 56 0.40 -1.74 13.82
CA GLN A 56 0.70 -0.46 14.47
C GLN A 56 2.15 -0.37 14.96
N SER A 57 2.70 -1.47 15.45
CA SER A 57 4.10 -1.56 15.92
C SER A 57 5.15 -1.40 14.81
N GLN A 58 4.75 -1.47 13.55
CA GLN A 58 5.62 -1.36 12.38
C GLN A 58 5.26 -0.17 11.48
N SER A 59 4.30 0.65 11.89
CA SER A 59 3.83 1.79 11.07
C SER A 59 4.94 2.78 10.71
N ASP A 60 5.92 2.95 11.59
CA ASP A 60 7.08 3.83 11.37
C ASP A 60 8.00 3.34 10.23
N LEU A 61 7.92 2.06 9.87
CA LEU A 61 8.68 1.47 8.77
C LEU A 61 7.99 1.61 7.42
N ALA A 62 6.74 2.09 7.38
CA ALA A 62 5.91 2.11 6.19
C ALA A 62 6.56 2.80 4.99
N TYR A 63 7.29 3.86 5.21
CA TYR A 63 7.89 4.70 4.17
C TYR A 63 9.42 4.57 4.06
N SER A 64 9.98 3.56 4.74
CA SER A 64 11.39 3.19 4.57
C SER A 64 11.60 2.48 3.22
N ASP A 65 12.85 2.45 2.77
CA ASP A 65 13.30 1.73 1.57
C ASP A 65 13.55 0.22 1.82
N LEU A 66 13.04 -0.31 2.93
CA LEU A 66 13.24 -1.68 3.35
C LEU A 66 12.02 -2.56 3.06
N ALA A 67 12.27 -3.86 2.92
CA ALA A 67 11.22 -4.86 2.99
C ALA A 67 10.72 -4.99 4.44
N VAL A 68 9.40 -4.99 4.64
CA VAL A 68 8.80 -5.14 5.96
C VAL A 68 8.07 -6.48 6.06
N THR A 69 8.46 -7.31 7.02
CA THR A 69 7.78 -8.60 7.25
C THR A 69 6.51 -8.37 8.06
N VAL A 70 5.38 -8.75 7.47
CA VAL A 70 4.06 -8.76 8.12
C VAL A 70 3.72 -10.18 8.53
N ARG A 71 3.24 -10.36 9.77
CA ARG A 71 2.86 -11.67 10.31
C ARG A 71 1.34 -11.73 10.51
N GLY A 72 0.75 -12.86 10.12
CA GLY A 72 -0.59 -13.24 10.51
C GLY A 72 -0.60 -14.02 11.84
N ALA A 73 -1.75 -14.09 12.50
CA ALA A 73 -1.90 -14.83 13.78
C ALA A 73 -1.63 -16.34 13.64
N GLY A 74 -1.89 -16.92 12.47
CA GLY A 74 -1.57 -18.31 12.14
C GLY A 74 -0.09 -18.61 11.87
N GLY A 75 0.81 -17.64 12.10
CA GLY A 75 2.24 -17.78 11.83
C GLY A 75 2.65 -17.52 10.38
N ALA A 76 1.70 -17.19 9.51
CA ALA A 76 1.99 -16.80 8.13
C ALA A 76 2.88 -15.55 8.10
N ARG A 77 3.84 -15.56 7.19
CA ARG A 77 4.77 -14.44 6.99
C ARG A 77 4.65 -13.97 5.55
N ARG A 78 4.45 -12.65 5.39
CA ARG A 78 4.49 -11.98 4.09
C ARG A 78 5.52 -10.88 4.14
N SER A 79 6.09 -10.57 3.00
CA SER A 79 7.01 -9.45 2.88
C SER A 79 6.36 -8.36 2.04
N MET A 80 6.14 -7.19 2.65
CA MET A 80 5.89 -5.99 1.89
C MET A 80 7.20 -5.57 1.23
N LEU A 81 7.23 -5.55 -0.08
CA LEU A 81 8.41 -5.17 -0.85
C LEU A 81 8.82 -3.71 -0.56
N PRO A 82 10.10 -3.37 -0.68
CA PRO A 82 10.50 -1.97 -0.70
C PRO A 82 9.70 -1.18 -1.73
N PRO A 83 9.35 0.09 -1.47
CA PRO A 83 8.53 0.89 -2.38
C PRO A 83 9.05 0.91 -3.81
N LEU A 84 10.35 1.11 -4.00
CA LEU A 84 10.97 1.12 -5.33
C LEU A 84 10.82 -0.22 -6.06
N VAL A 85 11.04 -1.34 -5.37
CA VAL A 85 10.94 -2.67 -5.98
C VAL A 85 9.52 -2.91 -6.47
N LEU A 86 8.52 -2.64 -5.64
CA LEU A 86 7.12 -2.77 -6.02
C LEU A 86 6.76 -1.86 -7.20
N ALA A 87 7.16 -0.58 -7.13
CA ALA A 87 6.89 0.40 -8.19
C ALA A 87 7.49 -0.03 -9.54
N ARG A 88 8.73 -0.51 -9.54
CA ARG A 88 9.39 -1.00 -10.76
C ARG A 88 8.73 -2.25 -11.33
N LEU A 89 8.29 -3.18 -10.47
CA LEU A 89 7.54 -4.37 -10.89
C LEU A 89 6.20 -3.98 -11.52
N LEU A 90 5.43 -3.11 -10.89
CA LEU A 90 4.14 -2.67 -11.40
C LEU A 90 4.28 -1.85 -12.69
N GLN A 91 5.27 -0.96 -12.78
CA GLN A 91 5.56 -0.22 -14.01
C GLN A 91 5.96 -1.18 -15.14
N GLY A 92 6.80 -2.18 -14.86
CA GLY A 92 7.17 -3.19 -15.84
C GLY A 92 6.03 -4.07 -16.30
N ALA A 93 5.06 -4.34 -15.43
CA ALA A 93 3.84 -5.07 -15.78
C ALA A 93 2.89 -4.25 -16.66
N SER A 94 2.99 -2.92 -16.65
CA SER A 94 2.18 -2.00 -17.45
C SER A 94 0.67 -2.28 -17.37
N PRO A 95 0.06 -2.26 -16.18
CA PRO A 95 -1.36 -2.58 -16.00
C PRO A 95 -2.24 -1.58 -16.76
N ARG A 96 -3.28 -2.07 -17.43
CA ARG A 96 -4.19 -1.26 -18.22
C ARG A 96 -5.59 -1.15 -17.59
N PRO A 97 -6.30 -0.04 -17.82
CA PRO A 97 -7.62 0.19 -17.20
C PRO A 97 -8.70 -0.83 -17.55
N ASP A 98 -8.55 -1.58 -18.65
CA ASP A 98 -9.49 -2.61 -19.08
C ASP A 98 -9.18 -4.01 -18.53
N GLU A 99 -8.08 -4.17 -17.82
CA GLU A 99 -7.61 -5.48 -17.34
C GLU A 99 -8.22 -5.90 -16.01
N LYS A 100 -8.24 -7.21 -15.79
CA LYS A 100 -8.44 -7.85 -14.49
C LYS A 100 -7.11 -8.40 -14.02
N VAL A 101 -6.78 -8.17 -12.76
CA VAL A 101 -5.52 -8.59 -12.15
C VAL A 101 -5.78 -9.51 -10.98
N LEU A 102 -5.01 -10.58 -10.90
CA LEU A 102 -4.93 -11.47 -9.73
C LEU A 102 -3.67 -11.13 -8.94
N ASP A 103 -3.85 -10.73 -7.69
CA ASP A 103 -2.77 -10.46 -6.73
C ASP A 103 -2.72 -11.59 -5.68
N ILE A 104 -1.61 -12.29 -5.58
CA ILE A 104 -1.46 -13.46 -4.71
C ILE A 104 -0.51 -13.14 -3.56
N GLY A 105 -1.04 -13.12 -2.35
CA GLY A 105 -0.30 -12.77 -1.14
C GLY A 105 -0.04 -11.27 -1.02
N GLY A 106 0.99 -10.84 -0.31
CA GLY A 106 1.47 -9.45 -0.34
C GLY A 106 0.77 -8.48 0.61
N ALA A 107 0.04 -8.95 1.61
CA ALA A 107 -0.57 -8.13 2.67
C ALA A 107 -1.55 -7.03 2.18
N GLY A 108 -1.96 -7.04 0.93
CA GLY A 108 -2.99 -6.18 0.37
C GLY A 108 -2.53 -4.84 -0.20
N TYR A 109 -1.32 -4.37 0.07
CA TYR A 109 -0.85 -3.07 -0.40
C TYR A 109 -0.73 -3.00 -1.93
N SER A 110 -0.15 -4.03 -2.56
CA SER A 110 -0.05 -4.12 -4.03
C SER A 110 -1.43 -4.12 -4.69
N ALA A 111 -2.38 -4.87 -4.13
CA ALA A 111 -3.76 -4.88 -4.60
C ALA A 111 -4.42 -3.50 -4.50
N ALA A 112 -4.20 -2.77 -3.40
CA ALA A 112 -4.72 -1.43 -3.22
C ALA A 112 -4.13 -0.42 -4.23
N VAL A 113 -2.83 -0.51 -4.52
CA VAL A 113 -2.21 0.31 -5.57
C VAL A 113 -2.83 -0.01 -6.94
N LEU A 114 -2.94 -1.29 -7.29
CA LEU A 114 -3.49 -1.75 -8.57
C LEU A 114 -4.97 -1.39 -8.74
N SER A 115 -5.76 -1.33 -7.68
CA SER A 115 -7.21 -1.11 -7.74
C SER A 115 -7.61 0.21 -8.41
N GLY A 116 -6.73 1.20 -8.44
CA GLY A 116 -6.96 2.47 -9.16
C GLY A 116 -6.39 2.50 -10.59
N LEU A 117 -5.75 1.42 -11.04
CA LEU A 117 -5.08 1.35 -12.35
C LEU A 117 -5.78 0.40 -13.32
N VAL A 118 -6.54 -0.55 -12.82
CA VAL A 118 -7.18 -1.61 -13.61
C VAL A 118 -8.67 -1.68 -13.31
N ARG A 119 -9.41 -2.41 -14.15
CA ARG A 119 -10.86 -2.56 -13.99
C ARG A 119 -11.24 -3.34 -12.73
N GLU A 120 -10.48 -4.37 -12.41
CA GLU A 120 -10.78 -5.27 -11.30
C GLU A 120 -9.50 -5.90 -10.75
N VAL A 121 -9.37 -5.94 -9.43
CA VAL A 121 -8.31 -6.68 -8.74
C VAL A 121 -8.96 -7.76 -7.89
N VAL A 122 -8.54 -8.99 -8.07
CA VAL A 122 -8.87 -10.11 -7.17
C VAL A 122 -7.63 -10.43 -6.35
N MET A 123 -7.73 -10.23 -5.04
CA MET A 123 -6.66 -10.59 -4.12
C MET A 123 -6.92 -11.94 -3.48
N VAL A 124 -5.92 -12.80 -3.46
CA VAL A 124 -5.96 -14.10 -2.79
C VAL A 124 -4.95 -14.12 -1.65
N GLU A 125 -5.44 -14.32 -0.44
CA GLU A 125 -4.64 -14.44 0.77
C GLU A 125 -5.15 -15.63 1.59
N SER A 126 -4.25 -16.51 2.00
CA SER A 126 -4.59 -17.72 2.77
C SER A 126 -4.69 -17.47 4.27
N ASP A 127 -4.08 -16.39 4.78
CA ASP A 127 -4.14 -16.06 6.20
C ASP A 127 -5.32 -15.11 6.47
N PRO A 128 -6.27 -15.48 7.36
CA PRO A 128 -7.47 -14.68 7.62
C PRO A 128 -7.19 -13.29 8.18
N ASP A 129 -6.13 -13.13 9.00
CA ASP A 129 -5.81 -11.83 9.60
C ASP A 129 -5.21 -10.89 8.56
N LEU A 130 -4.35 -11.40 7.68
CA LEU A 130 -3.80 -10.62 6.59
C LEU A 130 -4.87 -10.26 5.58
N LEU A 131 -5.82 -11.16 5.31
CA LEU A 131 -6.97 -10.89 4.47
C LEU A 131 -7.87 -9.80 5.08
N ALA A 132 -8.11 -9.83 6.38
CA ALA A 132 -8.91 -8.83 7.08
C ALA A 132 -8.30 -7.43 7.03
N ARG A 133 -6.96 -7.33 7.09
CA ARG A 133 -6.23 -6.05 6.96
C ARG A 133 -6.24 -5.48 5.55
N ALA A 134 -6.40 -6.32 4.56
CA ALA A 134 -6.41 -5.92 3.15
C ALA A 134 -7.78 -5.38 2.68
N ARG A 135 -8.80 -5.48 3.49
CA ARG A 135 -10.16 -4.99 3.22
C ARG A 135 -10.36 -3.58 3.75
#